data_ce320488ac9b25b414bc567b995fd666
#
_entry.id   ce320488ac9b25b414bc567b995fd666
#
_cell.length_a   1.000
_cell.length_b   1.000
_cell.length_c   1.000
_cell.angle_alpha   90.00
_cell.angle_beta   90.00
_cell.angle_gamma   90.00
#
_symmetry.space_group_name_H-M   'P 1'
#
loop_
_entity.id
_entity.type
_entity.pdbx_description
1 polymer ?
#
loop_
_entity_poly.entity_id
_entity_poly.type
_entity_poly.pdbx_seq_one_letter_code
_entity_poly.pdbx_strand_id
1 'polypeptide(L)'
;IYGKQVTIQQSLASKIETEIEQQIILTNQQKSILRQLRKRKEAIIEGGAGTGKTVLALDHAQTLANQGLKVLFLCYNEKLGEFLKVKSHGIENLHSMNFHQFCNWRIQQVKTDTNRNLLAESAINYPNENKYNVWMPDALINSYDISPIIYDVIIIDEGQDFKVEYWLAIEELRDKSSDIKLYIFQDGNQAIY
;
A
#
# COMPACT_ATOMS: atom_id res chain seq x y z
N ILE A 1 32.57 -33.13 -33.45
CA ILE A 1 32.68 -32.25 -32.25
C ILE A 1 31.48 -31.31 -32.33
N TYR A 2 30.41 -31.64 -31.63
CA TYR A 2 29.20 -30.81 -31.59
C TYR A 2 29.24 -29.98 -30.30
N GLY A 3 29.42 -28.65 -30.43
CA GLY A 3 29.23 -27.70 -29.30
C GLY A 3 27.75 -27.56 -29.01
N LYS A 4 27.30 -28.00 -27.83
CA LYS A 4 25.96 -27.67 -27.29
C LYS A 4 25.94 -26.18 -26.92
N GLN A 5 25.13 -25.39 -27.63
CA GLN A 5 24.74 -24.07 -27.17
C GLN A 5 23.80 -24.24 -25.97
N VAL A 6 24.25 -23.82 -24.79
CA VAL A 6 23.39 -23.72 -23.62
C VAL A 6 22.81 -22.30 -23.62
N THR A 7 21.55 -22.16 -24.03
CA THR A 7 20.81 -20.92 -23.88
C THR A 7 20.30 -20.84 -22.45
N ILE A 8 20.88 -19.98 -21.65
CA ILE A 8 20.38 -19.69 -20.30
C ILE A 8 19.14 -18.79 -20.50
N GLN A 9 17.96 -19.37 -20.38
CA GLN A 9 16.74 -18.60 -20.24
C GLN A 9 16.74 -17.97 -18.84
N GLN A 10 16.94 -16.67 -18.77
CA GLN A 10 16.67 -15.92 -17.55
C GLN A 10 15.19 -16.10 -17.20
N SER A 11 14.91 -16.43 -15.93
CA SER A 11 13.53 -16.58 -15.47
C SER A 11 12.81 -15.23 -15.60
N LEU A 12 11.49 -15.26 -15.84
CA LEU A 12 10.67 -14.06 -15.94
C LEU A 12 10.82 -13.18 -14.69
N ALA A 13 10.99 -13.80 -13.52
CA ALA A 13 11.24 -13.12 -12.26
C ALA A 13 12.55 -12.31 -12.26
N SER A 14 13.66 -12.89 -12.79
CA SER A 14 14.94 -12.16 -12.83
C SER A 14 14.94 -11.01 -13.85
N LYS A 15 14.14 -11.12 -14.92
CA LYS A 15 13.94 -10.00 -15.85
C LYS A 15 13.15 -8.87 -15.21
N ILE A 16 12.09 -9.20 -14.48
CA ILE A 16 11.29 -8.22 -13.74
C ILE A 16 12.14 -7.53 -12.66
N GLU A 17 12.95 -8.27 -11.91
CA GLU A 17 13.88 -7.70 -10.93
C GLU A 17 14.90 -6.77 -11.59
N THR A 18 15.48 -7.15 -12.73
CA THR A 18 16.46 -6.33 -13.45
C THR A 18 15.83 -5.07 -14.07
N GLU A 19 14.62 -5.18 -14.61
CA GLU A 19 13.86 -4.01 -15.12
C GLU A 19 13.47 -3.05 -13.99
N ILE A 20 13.08 -3.58 -12.82
CA ILE A 20 12.74 -2.78 -11.65
C ILE A 20 14.00 -2.10 -11.08
N GLU A 21 15.14 -2.79 -11.01
CA GLU A 21 16.40 -2.19 -10.57
C GLU A 21 16.92 -1.09 -11.52
N GLN A 22 16.69 -1.21 -12.82
CA GLN A 22 17.03 -0.19 -13.79
C GLN A 22 16.09 1.03 -13.78
N GLN A 23 14.86 0.89 -13.25
CA GLN A 23 13.90 1.99 -13.12
C GLN A 23 14.07 2.86 -11.85
N ILE A 24 15.00 2.54 -10.96
CA ILE A 24 15.22 3.26 -9.69
C ILE A 24 15.75 4.70 -9.88
N ILE A 25 16.18 5.06 -11.07
CA ILE A 25 16.60 6.45 -11.35
C ILE A 25 15.39 7.26 -11.80
N LEU A 26 14.77 7.97 -10.84
CA LEU A 26 13.68 8.88 -11.15
C LEU A 26 14.12 9.93 -12.18
N THR A 27 13.31 10.08 -13.22
CA THR A 27 13.48 11.14 -14.22
C THR A 27 13.32 12.51 -13.56
N ASN A 28 13.83 13.56 -14.20
CA ASN A 28 13.66 14.93 -13.72
C ASN A 28 12.17 15.33 -13.61
N GLN A 29 11.32 14.78 -14.47
CA GLN A 29 9.87 15.00 -14.43
C GLN A 29 9.26 14.36 -13.18
N GLN A 30 9.58 13.11 -12.87
CA GLN A 30 9.11 12.43 -11.67
C GLN A 30 9.57 13.12 -10.38
N LYS A 31 10.82 13.59 -10.33
CA LYS A 31 11.32 14.42 -9.22
C LYS A 31 10.55 15.74 -9.08
N SER A 32 10.12 16.35 -10.18
CA SER A 32 9.29 17.55 -10.15
C SER A 32 7.91 17.27 -9.55
N ILE A 33 7.27 16.14 -9.91
CA ILE A 33 6.00 15.70 -9.35
C ILE A 33 6.13 15.54 -7.82
N LEU A 34 7.15 14.83 -7.33
CA LEU A 34 7.37 14.65 -5.88
C LEU A 34 7.51 15.98 -5.12
N ARG A 35 8.19 16.97 -5.70
CA ARG A 35 8.29 18.31 -5.07
C ARG A 35 6.94 19.00 -4.95
N GLN A 36 6.06 18.82 -5.93
CA GLN A 36 4.70 19.38 -5.90
C GLN A 36 3.81 18.68 -4.87
N LEU A 37 3.91 17.33 -4.77
CA LEU A 37 3.14 16.54 -3.81
C LEU A 37 3.40 16.97 -2.35
N ARG A 38 4.64 17.28 -2.01
CA ARG A 38 5.01 17.71 -0.64
C ARG A 38 4.20 18.90 -0.12
N LYS A 39 3.68 19.75 -1.02
CA LYS A 39 2.90 20.96 -0.67
C LYS A 39 1.40 20.68 -0.56
N ARG A 40 0.95 19.49 -0.90
CA ARG A 40 -0.48 19.13 -0.92
C ARG A 40 -0.78 18.17 0.23
N LYS A 41 -1.98 18.29 0.80
CA LYS A 41 -2.50 17.30 1.76
C LYS A 41 -3.03 16.06 1.03
N GLU A 42 -3.59 16.25 -0.15
CA GLU A 42 -4.16 15.17 -0.96
C GLU A 42 -3.73 15.33 -2.41
N ALA A 43 -3.44 14.22 -3.06
CA ALA A 43 -3.21 14.18 -4.51
C ALA A 43 -3.49 12.79 -5.08
N ILE A 44 -4.07 12.80 -6.29
CA ILE A 44 -4.18 11.63 -7.15
C ILE A 44 -3.14 11.78 -8.25
N ILE A 45 -2.32 10.77 -8.44
CA ILE A 45 -1.27 10.69 -9.43
C ILE A 45 -1.67 9.64 -10.46
N GLU A 46 -2.04 10.10 -11.64
CA GLU A 46 -2.45 9.23 -12.72
C GLU A 46 -1.32 9.05 -13.75
N GLY A 47 -1.25 7.85 -14.31
CA GLY A 47 -0.30 7.53 -15.38
C GLY A 47 -0.59 6.15 -15.95
N GLY A 48 -0.23 5.92 -17.19
CA GLY A 48 -0.41 4.63 -17.85
C GLY A 48 0.43 3.51 -17.22
N ALA A 49 0.16 2.26 -17.62
CA ALA A 49 0.97 1.12 -17.20
C ALA A 49 2.45 1.32 -17.58
N GLY A 50 3.36 0.90 -16.70
CA GLY A 50 4.81 1.00 -16.95
C GLY A 50 5.42 2.41 -16.84
N THR A 51 4.69 3.43 -16.42
CA THR A 51 5.21 4.80 -16.24
C THR A 51 6.03 4.99 -14.97
N GLY A 52 6.19 3.94 -14.16
CA GLY A 52 6.97 3.97 -12.92
C GLY A 52 6.23 4.55 -11.71
N LYS A 53 4.89 4.51 -11.68
CA LYS A 53 4.06 4.98 -10.56
C LYS A 53 4.46 4.35 -9.23
N THR A 54 4.60 3.04 -9.19
CA THR A 54 5.03 2.29 -7.99
C THR A 54 6.41 2.73 -7.48
N VAL A 55 7.36 2.95 -8.39
CA VAL A 55 8.71 3.42 -8.04
C VAL A 55 8.64 4.83 -7.46
N LEU A 56 7.83 5.69 -8.07
CA LEU A 56 7.59 7.06 -7.61
C LEU A 56 6.93 7.07 -6.23
N ALA A 57 5.92 6.23 -6.02
CA ALA A 57 5.22 6.07 -4.74
C ALA A 57 6.17 5.58 -3.64
N LEU A 58 7.01 4.58 -3.95
CA LEU A 58 7.99 4.03 -3.02
C LEU A 58 9.05 5.06 -2.63
N ASP A 59 9.64 5.77 -3.60
CA ASP A 59 10.62 6.83 -3.33
C ASP A 59 10.01 7.95 -2.46
N HIS A 60 8.75 8.31 -2.73
CA HIS A 60 8.03 9.28 -1.93
C HIS A 60 7.82 8.80 -0.49
N ALA A 61 7.35 7.55 -0.32
CA ALA A 61 7.16 6.93 0.98
C ALA A 61 8.45 6.89 1.80
N GLN A 62 9.54 6.41 1.20
CA GLN A 62 10.86 6.34 1.84
C GLN A 62 11.39 7.73 2.21
N THR A 63 11.23 8.70 1.31
CA THR A 63 11.66 10.09 1.57
C THR A 63 10.92 10.69 2.77
N LEU A 64 9.59 10.50 2.87
CA LEU A 64 8.79 11.03 3.96
C LEU A 64 9.09 10.31 5.28
N ALA A 65 9.24 9.00 5.26
CA ALA A 65 9.61 8.21 6.43
C ALA A 65 11.00 8.60 6.97
N ASN A 66 11.98 8.81 6.09
CA ASN A 66 13.31 9.29 6.46
C ASN A 66 13.32 10.73 7.01
N GLN A 67 12.26 11.50 6.78
CA GLN A 67 12.02 12.81 7.42
C GLN A 67 11.36 12.69 8.80
N GLY A 68 11.12 11.49 9.29
CA GLY A 68 10.51 11.21 10.59
C GLY A 68 8.99 11.10 10.58
N LEU A 69 8.33 11.19 9.41
CA LEU A 69 6.89 11.02 9.28
C LEU A 69 6.53 9.53 9.34
N LYS A 70 5.45 9.19 10.05
CA LYS A 70 4.88 7.85 10.07
C LYS A 70 4.08 7.62 8.80
N VAL A 71 4.57 6.77 7.92
CA VAL A 71 4.00 6.50 6.60
C VAL A 71 3.36 5.12 6.56
N LEU A 72 2.10 5.05 6.13
CA LEU A 72 1.42 3.83 5.74
C LEU A 72 1.41 3.76 4.21
N PHE A 73 2.05 2.72 3.66
CA PHE A 73 2.06 2.49 2.22
C PHE A 73 1.30 1.20 1.89
N LEU A 74 0.17 1.34 1.24
CA LEU A 74 -0.73 0.22 0.91
C LEU A 74 -0.81 -0.01 -0.59
N CYS A 75 -1.00 -1.28 -0.96
CA CYS A 75 -1.44 -1.71 -2.28
C CYS A 75 -2.49 -2.82 -2.13
N TYR A 76 -3.15 -3.20 -3.21
CA TYR A 76 -4.08 -4.33 -3.18
C TYR A 76 -3.36 -5.67 -3.42
N ASN A 77 -2.47 -5.72 -4.41
CA ASN A 77 -1.83 -6.93 -4.87
C ASN A 77 -0.84 -7.50 -3.83
N GLU A 78 -0.96 -8.80 -3.53
CA GLU A 78 -0.13 -9.48 -2.53
C GLU A 78 1.36 -9.49 -2.90
N LYS A 79 1.70 -9.83 -4.15
CA LYS A 79 3.10 -9.87 -4.61
C LYS A 79 3.74 -8.48 -4.59
N LEU A 80 2.96 -7.46 -4.96
CA LEU A 80 3.41 -6.07 -4.83
C LEU A 80 3.62 -5.70 -3.36
N GLY A 81 2.73 -6.11 -2.47
CA GLY A 81 2.87 -5.90 -1.02
C GLY A 81 4.15 -6.54 -0.45
N GLU A 82 4.48 -7.76 -0.88
CA GLU A 82 5.75 -8.42 -0.51
C GLU A 82 6.97 -7.66 -1.03
N PHE A 83 6.94 -7.24 -2.30
CA PHE A 83 8.00 -6.41 -2.88
C PHE A 83 8.20 -5.10 -2.11
N LEU A 84 7.12 -4.37 -1.82
CA LEU A 84 7.16 -3.12 -1.06
C LEU A 84 7.72 -3.36 0.35
N LYS A 85 7.33 -4.43 1.02
CA LYS A 85 7.83 -4.81 2.33
C LYS A 85 9.35 -5.04 2.32
N VAL A 86 9.86 -5.75 1.31
CA VAL A 86 11.30 -5.97 1.14
C VAL A 86 12.04 -4.65 0.91
N LYS A 87 11.53 -3.78 0.04
CA LYS A 87 12.13 -2.48 -0.29
C LYS A 87 12.03 -1.44 0.84
N SER A 88 11.13 -1.64 1.79
CA SER A 88 10.94 -0.79 2.97
C SER A 88 11.65 -1.35 4.22
N HIS A 89 12.31 -2.48 4.09
CA HIS A 89 12.99 -3.12 5.22
C HIS A 89 14.05 -2.19 5.84
N GLY A 90 14.02 -2.05 7.17
CA GLY A 90 14.97 -1.20 7.91
C GLY A 90 14.61 0.29 7.96
N ILE A 91 13.49 0.71 7.37
CA ILE A 91 12.98 2.08 7.50
C ILE A 91 11.92 2.10 8.61
N GLU A 92 12.27 2.63 9.77
CA GLU A 92 11.51 2.53 11.02
C GLU A 92 10.09 3.10 10.92
N ASN A 93 9.92 4.23 10.24
CA ASN A 93 8.64 4.93 10.15
C ASN A 93 7.81 4.56 8.90
N LEU A 94 8.16 3.48 8.20
CA LEU A 94 7.48 3.06 6.98
C LEU A 94 6.83 1.68 7.15
N HIS A 95 5.51 1.66 7.21
CA HIS A 95 4.71 0.44 7.16
C HIS A 95 4.23 0.19 5.72
N SER A 96 4.81 -0.81 5.05
CA SER A 96 4.47 -1.17 3.66
C SER A 96 3.92 -2.58 3.58
N MET A 97 2.71 -2.74 3.05
CA MET A 97 2.04 -4.03 2.93
C MET A 97 0.82 -3.96 2.01
N ASN A 98 0.21 -5.10 1.67
CA ASN A 98 -1.09 -5.05 1.03
C ASN A 98 -2.21 -4.77 2.06
N PHE A 99 -3.37 -4.33 1.57
CA PHE A 99 -4.50 -3.93 2.41
C PHE A 99 -4.96 -5.05 3.37
N HIS A 100 -5.06 -6.29 2.91
CA HIS A 100 -5.47 -7.40 3.76
C HIS A 100 -4.44 -7.79 4.82
N GLN A 101 -3.15 -7.63 4.51
CA GLN A 101 -2.08 -7.78 5.51
C GLN A 101 -2.18 -6.69 6.58
N PHE A 102 -2.50 -5.46 6.19
CA PHE A 102 -2.75 -4.37 7.14
C PHE A 102 -3.94 -4.67 8.05
N CYS A 103 -5.08 -5.11 7.50
CA CYS A 103 -6.22 -5.56 8.29
C CYS A 103 -5.82 -6.65 9.30
N ASN A 104 -5.17 -7.72 8.83
CA ASN A 104 -4.75 -8.83 9.69
C ASN A 104 -3.81 -8.35 10.81
N TRP A 105 -2.84 -7.54 10.48
CA TRP A 105 -1.88 -7.02 11.45
C TRP A 105 -2.60 -6.22 12.55
N ARG A 106 -3.52 -5.34 12.19
CA ARG A 106 -4.29 -4.54 13.15
C ARG A 106 -5.20 -5.41 14.02
N ILE A 107 -5.95 -6.33 13.42
CA ILE A 107 -6.84 -7.24 14.12
C ILE A 107 -6.06 -8.09 15.13
N GLN A 108 -4.87 -8.58 14.77
CA GLN A 108 -4.03 -9.35 15.67
C GLN A 108 -3.47 -8.50 16.83
N GLN A 109 -3.12 -7.25 16.60
CA GLN A 109 -2.71 -6.34 17.67
C GLN A 109 -3.84 -6.18 18.70
N VAL A 110 -5.05 -5.80 18.25
CA VAL A 110 -6.20 -5.66 19.15
C VAL A 110 -6.51 -6.97 19.91
N LYS A 111 -6.41 -8.11 19.22
CA LYS A 111 -6.62 -9.41 19.85
C LYS A 111 -5.60 -9.70 20.96
N THR A 112 -4.34 -9.34 20.73
CA THR A 112 -3.26 -9.50 21.72
C THR A 112 -3.48 -8.59 22.92
N ASP A 113 -3.85 -7.33 22.68
CA ASP A 113 -3.96 -6.31 23.73
C ASP A 113 -5.24 -6.46 24.57
N THR A 114 -6.34 -6.94 23.96
CA THR A 114 -7.67 -6.91 24.57
C THR A 114 -8.36 -8.28 24.66
N ASN A 115 -7.78 -9.31 24.07
CA ASN A 115 -8.37 -10.64 23.89
C ASN A 115 -9.69 -10.65 23.07
N ARG A 116 -10.01 -9.56 22.35
CA ARG A 116 -11.17 -9.50 21.45
C ARG A 116 -10.81 -10.04 20.07
N ASN A 117 -11.76 -10.73 19.45
CA ASN A 117 -11.64 -11.25 18.09
C ASN A 117 -12.57 -10.48 17.15
N LEU A 118 -12.10 -9.31 16.69
CA LEU A 118 -12.87 -8.42 15.82
C LEU A 118 -13.32 -9.09 14.53
N LEU A 119 -12.51 -9.99 13.95
CA LEU A 119 -12.92 -10.71 12.75
C LEU A 119 -14.11 -11.64 13.00
N ALA A 120 -14.15 -12.30 14.16
CA ALA A 120 -15.29 -13.13 14.52
C ALA A 120 -16.53 -12.27 14.84
N GLU A 121 -16.35 -11.11 15.46
CA GLU A 121 -17.43 -10.14 15.71
C GLU A 121 -18.03 -9.66 14.39
N SER A 122 -17.21 -9.27 13.41
CA SER A 122 -17.67 -8.89 12.06
C SER A 122 -18.39 -10.04 11.34
N ALA A 123 -17.91 -11.28 11.47
CA ALA A 123 -18.57 -12.45 10.88
C ALA A 123 -19.96 -12.71 11.48
N ILE A 124 -20.16 -12.39 12.76
CA ILE A 124 -21.48 -12.48 13.41
C ILE A 124 -22.41 -11.36 12.92
N ASN A 125 -21.88 -10.13 12.77
CA ASN A 125 -22.66 -9.00 12.31
C ASN A 125 -23.08 -9.12 10.82
N TYR A 126 -22.25 -9.77 10.01
CA TYR A 126 -22.42 -9.93 8.57
C TYR A 126 -22.29 -11.39 8.12
N PRO A 127 -23.17 -12.31 8.58
CA PRO A 127 -22.94 -13.76 8.46
C PRO A 127 -22.89 -14.29 7.01
N ASN A 128 -23.47 -13.57 6.05
CA ASN A 128 -23.54 -13.99 4.65
C ASN A 128 -22.54 -13.24 3.75
N GLU A 129 -21.69 -12.41 4.33
CA GLU A 129 -20.78 -11.54 3.59
C GLU A 129 -19.38 -12.15 3.43
N ASN A 130 -18.63 -11.62 2.49
CA ASN A 130 -17.29 -12.11 2.18
C ASN A 130 -16.26 -11.60 3.19
N LYS A 131 -15.43 -12.52 3.68
CA LYS A 131 -14.38 -12.23 4.66
C LYS A 131 -13.48 -11.07 4.22
N TYR A 132 -13.00 -11.10 2.99
CA TYR A 132 -12.01 -10.13 2.50
C TYR A 132 -12.62 -8.77 2.17
N ASN A 133 -13.86 -8.78 1.68
CA ASN A 133 -14.52 -7.56 1.23
C ASN A 133 -15.27 -6.84 2.36
N VAL A 134 -15.79 -7.58 3.36
CA VAL A 134 -16.64 -7.00 4.41
C VAL A 134 -16.05 -7.21 5.80
N TRP A 135 -15.78 -8.46 6.21
CA TRP A 135 -15.37 -8.70 7.60
C TRP A 135 -14.04 -8.07 7.97
N MET A 136 -13.05 -8.13 7.08
CA MET A 136 -11.73 -7.55 7.35
C MET A 136 -11.75 -6.03 7.37
N PRO A 137 -12.37 -5.33 6.40
CA PRO A 137 -12.55 -3.87 6.49
C PRO A 137 -13.33 -3.42 7.72
N ASP A 138 -14.46 -4.08 8.05
CA ASP A 138 -15.25 -3.78 9.25
C ASP A 138 -14.44 -3.99 10.54
N ALA A 139 -13.76 -5.12 10.66
CA ALA A 139 -12.89 -5.39 11.81
C ALA A 139 -11.72 -4.37 11.91
N LEU A 140 -11.20 -3.89 10.78
CA LEU A 140 -10.19 -2.85 10.73
C LEU A 140 -10.75 -1.53 11.26
N ILE A 141 -11.92 -1.10 10.81
CA ILE A 141 -12.61 0.11 11.30
C ILE A 141 -12.80 0.01 12.82
N ASN A 142 -13.38 -1.08 13.31
CA ASN A 142 -13.61 -1.29 14.74
C ASN A 142 -12.30 -1.30 15.56
N SER A 143 -11.17 -1.64 14.94
CA SER A 143 -9.86 -1.63 15.60
C SER A 143 -9.37 -0.23 15.96
N TYR A 144 -9.79 0.79 15.23
CA TYR A 144 -9.33 2.16 15.44
C TYR A 144 -9.88 2.78 16.72
N ASP A 145 -11.09 2.39 17.15
CA ASP A 145 -11.69 2.84 18.42
C ASP A 145 -11.05 2.18 19.63
N ILE A 146 -10.58 0.94 19.48
CA ILE A 146 -10.04 0.15 20.57
C ILE A 146 -8.57 0.44 20.82
N SER A 147 -7.81 0.52 19.74
CA SER A 147 -6.36 0.76 19.77
C SER A 147 -6.02 1.76 18.66
N PRO A 148 -6.12 3.08 18.94
CA PRO A 148 -5.82 4.10 17.94
C PRO A 148 -4.41 3.97 17.38
N ILE A 149 -4.28 4.11 16.08
CA ILE A 149 -3.01 4.21 15.38
C ILE A 149 -2.99 5.51 14.59
N ILE A 150 -1.87 6.20 14.62
CA ILE A 150 -1.71 7.49 13.94
C ILE A 150 -0.63 7.37 12.88
N TYR A 151 -0.97 7.81 11.68
CA TYR A 151 -0.05 8.03 10.58
C TYR A 151 -0.08 9.51 10.18
N ASP A 152 1.04 10.01 9.70
CA ASP A 152 1.13 11.36 9.13
C ASP A 152 0.80 11.35 7.65
N VAL A 153 1.04 10.21 6.99
CA VAL A 153 0.87 10.03 5.55
C VAL A 153 0.34 8.65 5.24
N ILE A 154 -0.64 8.58 4.34
CA ILE A 154 -1.10 7.35 3.70
C ILE A 154 -0.77 7.46 2.20
N ILE A 155 -0.12 6.43 1.67
CA ILE A 155 0.16 6.28 0.24
C ILE A 155 -0.53 5.00 -0.23
N ILE A 156 -1.28 5.11 -1.33
CA ILE A 156 -1.97 3.97 -1.94
C ILE A 156 -1.46 3.80 -3.36
N ASP A 157 -0.93 2.64 -3.69
CA ASP A 157 -0.56 2.26 -5.05
C ASP A 157 -1.62 1.35 -5.66
N GLU A 158 -1.81 1.46 -6.96
CA GLU A 158 -2.87 0.80 -7.72
C GLU A 158 -4.26 1.07 -7.11
N GLY A 159 -4.55 2.35 -6.84
CA GLY A 159 -5.79 2.78 -6.18
C GLY A 159 -7.07 2.33 -6.88
N GLN A 160 -7.05 2.09 -8.20
CA GLN A 160 -8.19 1.57 -8.96
C GLN A 160 -8.59 0.14 -8.54
N ASP A 161 -7.70 -0.61 -7.89
CA ASP A 161 -8.00 -1.97 -7.41
C ASP A 161 -8.70 -1.98 -6.04
N PHE A 162 -8.78 -0.81 -5.39
CA PHE A 162 -9.40 -0.67 -4.08
C PHE A 162 -10.92 -0.60 -4.21
N LYS A 163 -11.62 -1.46 -3.47
CA LYS A 163 -13.08 -1.46 -3.38
C LYS A 163 -13.59 -0.38 -2.43
N VAL A 164 -14.88 -0.08 -2.53
CA VAL A 164 -15.52 0.95 -1.70
C VAL A 164 -15.31 0.67 -0.20
N GLU A 165 -15.42 -0.59 0.23
CA GLU A 165 -15.26 -1.00 1.62
C GLU A 165 -13.83 -0.74 2.15
N TYR A 166 -12.83 -0.83 1.26
CA TYR A 166 -11.44 -0.52 1.63
C TYR A 166 -11.23 0.99 1.77
N TRP A 167 -11.84 1.76 0.87
CA TRP A 167 -11.82 3.22 0.96
C TRP A 167 -12.51 3.71 2.23
N LEU A 168 -13.66 3.14 2.61
CA LEU A 168 -14.33 3.48 3.87
C LEU A 168 -13.41 3.25 5.08
N ALA A 169 -12.68 2.14 5.11
CA ALA A 169 -11.75 1.87 6.19
C ALA A 169 -10.54 2.84 6.21
N ILE A 170 -10.08 3.31 5.04
CA ILE A 170 -9.01 4.33 4.94
C ILE A 170 -9.52 5.70 5.38
N GLU A 171 -10.73 6.09 4.98
CA GLU A 171 -11.33 7.37 5.41
C GLU A 171 -11.58 7.38 6.91
N GLU A 172 -12.07 6.28 7.50
CA GLU A 172 -12.23 6.18 8.96
C GLU A 172 -10.90 6.34 9.70
N LEU A 173 -9.81 5.79 9.17
CA LEU A 173 -8.46 6.02 9.72
C LEU A 173 -8.06 7.49 9.65
N ARG A 174 -8.42 8.18 8.57
CA ARG A 174 -8.15 9.62 8.38
C ARG A 174 -8.96 10.49 9.32
N ASP A 175 -10.22 10.17 9.54
CA ASP A 175 -11.13 10.93 10.42
C ASP A 175 -10.68 10.91 11.89
N LYS A 176 -9.98 9.85 12.31
CA LYS A 176 -9.39 9.77 13.66
C LYS A 176 -8.19 10.71 13.86
N SER A 177 -7.64 11.29 12.78
CA SER A 177 -6.49 12.20 12.84
C SER A 177 -6.64 13.32 11.80
N SER A 178 -6.82 14.53 12.26
CA SER A 178 -7.24 15.69 11.46
C SER A 178 -6.25 16.21 10.41
N ASP A 179 -5.07 15.60 10.23
CA ASP A 179 -4.01 16.13 9.36
C ASP A 179 -3.25 15.08 8.53
N ILE A 180 -3.84 13.90 8.31
CA ILE A 180 -3.22 12.84 7.51
C ILE A 180 -3.18 13.27 6.04
N LYS A 181 -2.00 13.19 5.42
CA LYS A 181 -1.82 13.36 3.98
C LYS A 181 -2.18 12.08 3.25
N LEU A 182 -2.88 12.19 2.13
CA LEU A 182 -3.26 11.04 1.28
C LEU A 182 -2.73 11.23 -0.14
N TYR A 183 -1.96 10.26 -0.62
CA TYR A 183 -1.46 10.20 -1.99
C TYR A 183 -1.88 8.89 -2.65
N ILE A 184 -2.61 9.00 -3.75
CA ILE A 184 -3.15 7.86 -4.49
C ILE A 184 -2.46 7.79 -5.83
N PHE A 185 -1.83 6.67 -6.14
CA PHE A 185 -1.25 6.36 -7.44
C PHE A 185 -2.14 5.35 -8.14
N GLN A 186 -2.61 5.69 -9.35
CA GLN A 186 -3.56 4.85 -10.07
C GLN A 186 -3.36 4.91 -11.58
N ASP A 187 -3.90 3.90 -12.29
CA ASP A 187 -3.98 3.92 -13.74
C ASP A 187 -5.23 4.70 -14.17
N GLY A 188 -5.02 5.85 -14.82
CA GLY A 188 -6.11 6.71 -15.29
C GLY A 188 -7.01 6.06 -16.35
N ASN A 189 -6.57 5.00 -17.02
CA ASN A 189 -7.37 4.28 -18.00
C ASN A 189 -8.28 3.20 -17.38
N GLN A 190 -8.13 2.92 -16.08
CA GLN A 190 -8.89 1.90 -15.35
C GLN A 190 -9.78 2.49 -14.25
N ALA A 191 -9.80 3.81 -14.09
CA ALA A 191 -10.68 4.47 -13.13
C ALA A 191 -12.15 4.22 -13.51
N ILE A 192 -12.81 3.35 -12.77
CA ILE A 192 -14.26 3.11 -12.88
C ILE A 192 -14.91 3.99 -11.80
N TYR A 193 -15.49 5.10 -12.22
CA TYR A 193 -16.44 5.88 -11.44
C TYR A 193 -17.82 5.70 -12.02
#